data_dd06299e71d91146febb88e759182e76
#
_entry.id   dd06299e71d91146febb88e759182e76
#
_cell.length_a   1.000
_cell.length_b   1.000
_cell.length_c   1.000
_cell.angle_alpha   90.00
_cell.angle_beta   90.00
_cell.angle_gamma   90.00
#
_symmetry.space_group_name_H-M   'P 1'
#
loop_
_entity.id
_entity.type
_entity.pdbx_description
1 polymer ?
#
loop_
_entity_poly.entity_id
_entity_poly.type
_entity_poly.pdbx_seq_one_letter_code
_entity_poly.pdbx_strand_id
1 'polypeptide(L)'
;MKILLDETRIGEGIQELAAKLNQEYAGRSLTIVSIMTGSLIMLADLIRRLEMPVRISLIQASSYRGTTASGDLTIQDQMMLDISDRDVLLIDDIFDTGKTLVEVTKRLKTLGPKSVKTAVFLNKSGTSQVDATPDYVVFHIPNAFVVGYGLDYQDLYRNLPFVAVLEESDIANHPVH
;
A
#
# COMPACT_ATOMS: atom_id res chain seq x y z
N MET A 1 -5.35 22.63 3.06
CA MET A 1 -5.32 21.30 2.36
C MET A 1 -6.22 21.33 1.15
N LYS A 2 -5.73 20.87 0.02
CA LYS A 2 -6.52 20.73 -1.22
C LYS A 2 -6.90 19.25 -1.39
N ILE A 3 -8.19 18.93 -1.35
CA ILE A 3 -8.68 17.55 -1.57
C ILE A 3 -8.36 17.14 -3.00
N LEU A 4 -7.68 16.00 -3.16
CA LEU A 4 -7.33 15.38 -4.43
C LEU A 4 -8.28 14.23 -4.78
N LEU A 5 -8.65 13.42 -3.78
CA LEU A 5 -9.60 12.31 -3.88
C LEU A 5 -10.55 12.40 -2.69
N ASP A 6 -11.84 12.53 -2.94
CA ASP A 6 -12.86 12.48 -1.90
C ASP A 6 -13.23 11.03 -1.52
N GLU A 7 -13.97 10.87 -0.44
CA GLU A 7 -14.38 9.56 0.09
C GLU A 7 -15.20 8.73 -0.92
N THR A 8 -16.07 9.38 -1.69
CA THR A 8 -16.89 8.72 -2.70
C THR A 8 -16.02 8.13 -3.80
N ARG A 9 -15.10 8.92 -4.34
CA ARG A 9 -14.17 8.49 -5.38
C ARG A 9 -13.25 7.38 -4.92
N ILE A 10 -12.78 7.44 -3.66
CA ILE A 10 -11.99 6.38 -3.04
C ILE A 10 -12.80 5.08 -2.98
N GLY A 11 -14.04 5.16 -2.49
CA GLY A 11 -14.94 4.01 -2.40
C GLY A 11 -15.19 3.33 -3.75
N GLU A 12 -15.38 4.11 -4.82
CA GLU A 12 -15.51 3.61 -6.20
C GLU A 12 -14.24 2.88 -6.66
N GLY A 13 -13.06 3.47 -6.46
CA GLY A 13 -11.79 2.86 -6.86
C GLY A 13 -11.50 1.54 -6.13
N ILE A 14 -11.79 1.46 -4.84
CA ILE A 14 -11.66 0.22 -4.07
C ILE A 14 -12.66 -0.83 -4.55
N GLN A 15 -13.89 -0.43 -4.89
CA GLN A 15 -14.88 -1.34 -5.47
C GLN A 15 -14.44 -1.90 -6.83
N GLU A 16 -13.87 -1.07 -7.69
CA GLU A 16 -13.32 -1.48 -8.99
C GLU A 16 -12.16 -2.49 -8.82
N LEU A 17 -11.25 -2.24 -7.87
CA LEU A 17 -10.18 -3.17 -7.55
C LEU A 17 -10.73 -4.50 -7.03
N ALA A 18 -11.69 -4.46 -6.10
CA ALA A 18 -12.32 -5.66 -5.54
C ALA A 18 -12.99 -6.49 -6.64
N ALA A 19 -13.70 -5.87 -7.57
CA ALA A 19 -14.35 -6.57 -8.70
C ALA A 19 -13.34 -7.31 -9.58
N LYS A 20 -12.19 -6.67 -9.90
CA LYS A 20 -11.09 -7.32 -10.65
C LYS A 20 -10.53 -8.53 -9.90
N LEU A 21 -10.28 -8.39 -8.60
CA LEU A 21 -9.75 -9.47 -7.77
C LEU A 21 -10.75 -10.62 -7.61
N ASN A 22 -12.04 -10.32 -7.41
CA ASN A 22 -13.11 -11.33 -7.34
C ASN A 22 -13.20 -12.16 -8.63
N GLN A 23 -13.06 -11.50 -9.78
CA GLN A 23 -13.04 -12.21 -11.07
C GLN A 23 -11.78 -13.05 -11.22
N GLU A 24 -10.60 -12.51 -10.90
CA GLU A 24 -9.32 -13.19 -11.11
C GLU A 24 -9.13 -14.38 -10.18
N TYR A 25 -9.55 -14.24 -8.92
CA TYR A 25 -9.37 -15.27 -7.88
C TYR A 25 -10.65 -16.08 -7.60
N ALA A 26 -11.62 -16.07 -8.52
CA ALA A 26 -12.84 -16.85 -8.38
C ALA A 26 -12.53 -18.35 -8.12
N GLY A 27 -13.14 -18.91 -7.07
CA GLY A 27 -12.92 -20.32 -6.68
C GLY A 27 -11.56 -20.64 -6.05
N ARG A 28 -10.74 -19.62 -5.75
CA ARG A 28 -9.43 -19.77 -5.10
C ARG A 28 -9.41 -19.01 -3.78
N SER A 29 -8.50 -19.37 -2.87
CA SER A 29 -8.20 -18.57 -1.69
C SER A 29 -7.08 -17.58 -1.99
N LEU A 30 -7.11 -16.41 -1.35
CA LEU A 30 -6.10 -15.35 -1.51
C LEU A 30 -5.43 -15.07 -0.16
N THR A 31 -4.12 -14.93 -0.14
CA THR A 31 -3.38 -14.38 1.01
C THR A 31 -3.00 -12.94 0.70
N ILE A 32 -3.48 -12.00 1.48
CA ILE A 32 -3.10 -10.60 1.36
C ILE A 32 -1.98 -10.32 2.35
N VAL A 33 -0.85 -9.81 1.86
CA VAL A 33 0.25 -9.28 2.66
C VAL A 33 0.19 -7.76 2.57
N SER A 34 0.02 -7.09 3.71
CA SER A 34 -0.16 -5.63 3.76
C SER A 34 1.05 -4.97 4.40
N ILE A 35 1.63 -3.98 3.71
CA ILE A 35 2.73 -3.18 4.23
C ILE A 35 2.16 -2.09 5.15
N MET A 36 2.46 -2.22 6.42
CA MET A 36 1.93 -1.33 7.46
C MET A 36 2.81 -0.07 7.61
N THR A 37 2.24 1.08 7.99
CA THR A 37 0.89 1.32 8.52
C THR A 37 -0.03 1.97 7.47
N GLY A 38 0.54 2.55 6.40
CA GLY A 38 -0.20 3.36 5.42
C GLY A 38 -1.31 2.59 4.72
N SER A 39 -1.10 1.31 4.40
CA SER A 39 -2.08 0.48 3.70
C SER A 39 -3.26 -0.01 4.57
N LEU A 40 -3.28 0.30 5.89
CA LEU A 40 -4.28 -0.22 6.84
C LEU A 40 -5.73 0.07 6.41
N ILE A 41 -6.01 1.30 6.01
CA ILE A 41 -7.38 1.71 5.66
C ILE A 41 -7.80 1.05 4.34
N MET A 42 -6.92 1.04 3.34
CA MET A 42 -7.16 0.33 2.09
C MET A 42 -7.42 -1.16 2.34
N LEU A 43 -6.62 -1.82 3.18
CA LEU A 43 -6.80 -3.23 3.55
C LEU A 43 -8.20 -3.46 4.12
N ALA A 44 -8.60 -2.65 5.11
CA ALA A 44 -9.89 -2.79 5.78
C ALA A 44 -11.08 -2.61 4.83
N ASP A 45 -10.99 -1.69 3.90
CA ASP A 45 -12.05 -1.44 2.92
C ASP A 45 -12.09 -2.49 1.81
N LEU A 46 -10.93 -2.95 1.34
CA LEU A 46 -10.83 -3.93 0.28
C LEU A 46 -11.35 -5.30 0.71
N ILE A 47 -10.88 -5.82 1.86
CA ILE A 47 -11.22 -7.19 2.30
C ILE A 47 -12.71 -7.41 2.51
N ARG A 48 -13.45 -6.37 2.88
CA ARG A 48 -14.92 -6.43 3.07
C ARG A 48 -15.70 -6.50 1.75
N ARG A 49 -15.04 -6.34 0.61
CA ARG A 49 -15.60 -6.41 -0.76
C ARG A 49 -15.14 -7.65 -1.52
N LEU A 50 -14.25 -8.45 -0.92
CA LEU A 50 -13.77 -9.69 -1.54
C LEU A 50 -14.71 -10.86 -1.20
N GLU A 51 -15.00 -11.67 -2.22
CA GLU A 51 -15.95 -12.79 -2.13
C GLU A 51 -15.26 -14.14 -1.85
N MET A 52 -13.96 -14.24 -2.17
CA MET A 52 -13.19 -15.44 -1.90
C MET A 52 -12.69 -15.49 -0.45
N PRO A 53 -12.36 -16.70 0.08
CA PRO A 53 -11.69 -16.80 1.38
C PRO A 53 -10.34 -16.08 1.38
N VAL A 54 -10.14 -15.17 2.34
CA VAL A 54 -8.94 -14.34 2.46
C VAL A 54 -8.20 -14.65 3.75
N ARG A 55 -6.88 -14.80 3.66
CA ARG A 55 -5.95 -14.77 4.80
C ARG A 55 -5.22 -13.45 4.80
N ILE A 56 -4.92 -12.89 5.97
CA ILE A 56 -4.27 -11.59 6.11
C ILE A 56 -2.96 -11.78 6.87
N SER A 57 -1.91 -11.20 6.32
CA SER A 57 -0.58 -11.10 6.93
C SER A 57 -0.16 -9.63 6.92
N LEU A 58 0.41 -9.16 8.02
CA LEU A 58 0.86 -7.78 8.15
C LEU A 58 2.38 -7.78 8.26
N ILE A 59 3.03 -6.90 7.51
CA ILE A 59 4.47 -6.70 7.59
C ILE A 59 4.78 -5.22 7.82
N GLN A 60 5.87 -4.94 8.49
CA GLN A 60 6.42 -3.60 8.59
C GLN A 60 7.67 -3.50 7.72
N ALA A 61 7.67 -2.52 6.81
CA ALA A 61 8.83 -2.18 6.01
C ALA A 61 9.33 -0.80 6.45
N SER A 62 10.46 -0.76 7.14
CA SER A 62 11.11 0.50 7.51
C SER A 62 12.40 0.68 6.73
N SER A 63 12.50 1.78 5.98
CA SER A 63 13.80 2.26 5.51
C SER A 63 14.52 2.89 6.71
N TYR A 64 15.51 2.21 7.26
CA TYR A 64 16.35 2.77 8.33
C TYR A 64 17.07 4.01 7.78
N ARG A 65 16.66 5.20 8.20
CA ARG A 65 17.43 6.45 8.03
C ARG A 65 18.50 6.55 9.11
N GLY A 66 19.28 5.50 9.29
CA GLY A 66 20.39 5.43 10.24
C GLY A 66 21.72 5.35 9.50
N THR A 67 22.75 5.89 10.11
CA THR A 67 24.11 6.21 9.68
C THR A 67 24.99 5.05 9.17
N THR A 68 24.46 4.02 8.55
CA THR A 68 25.22 3.00 7.85
C THR A 68 24.92 3.03 6.35
N ALA A 69 25.97 2.98 5.54
CA ALA A 69 26.02 3.27 4.11
C ALA A 69 25.31 2.27 3.17
N SER A 70 24.42 1.44 3.67
CA SER A 70 23.50 0.59 2.90
C SER A 70 22.11 0.76 3.50
N GLY A 71 21.21 1.41 2.76
CA GLY A 71 19.80 1.54 3.16
C GLY A 71 19.09 0.19 3.03
N ASP A 72 19.48 -0.80 3.82
CA ASP A 72 18.84 -2.10 3.85
C ASP A 72 17.42 -1.93 4.46
N LEU A 73 16.42 -2.29 3.69
CA LEU A 73 15.04 -2.34 4.13
C LEU A 73 14.92 -3.46 5.18
N THR A 74 14.62 -3.09 6.42
CA THR A 74 14.33 -4.08 7.45
C THR A 74 12.85 -4.45 7.37
N ILE A 75 12.57 -5.71 7.03
CA ILE A 75 11.22 -6.26 7.02
C ILE A 75 11.04 -7.01 8.35
N GLN A 76 10.15 -6.50 9.20
CA GLN A 76 9.72 -7.22 10.39
C GLN A 76 8.57 -8.15 10.02
N ASP A 77 8.87 -9.44 9.92
CA ASP A 77 7.95 -10.49 9.47
C ASP A 77 7.35 -11.33 10.62
N GLN A 78 7.44 -10.85 11.85
CA GLN A 78 6.99 -11.59 13.05
C GLN A 78 5.50 -12.02 13.01
N MET A 79 4.70 -11.42 12.14
CA MET A 79 3.29 -11.76 11.93
C MET A 79 3.04 -12.43 10.56
N MET A 80 4.09 -12.83 9.87
CA MET A 80 3.92 -13.46 8.56
C MET A 80 3.42 -14.89 8.69
N LEU A 81 2.31 -15.16 8.00
CA LEU A 81 1.79 -16.50 7.80
C LEU A 81 2.63 -17.27 6.78
N ASP A 82 2.63 -18.60 6.88
CA ASP A 82 3.16 -19.44 5.81
C ASP A 82 2.39 -19.17 4.51
N ILE A 83 3.14 -18.75 3.46
CA ILE A 83 2.61 -18.40 2.14
C ILE A 83 3.03 -19.39 1.05
N SER A 84 3.72 -20.47 1.41
CA SER A 84 4.12 -21.52 0.44
C SER A 84 2.91 -22.09 -0.30
N ASP A 85 3.05 -22.27 -1.62
CA ASP A 85 1.99 -22.72 -2.54
C ASP A 85 0.69 -21.90 -2.54
N ARG A 86 0.75 -20.61 -2.09
CA ARG A 86 -0.42 -19.74 -2.05
C ARG A 86 -0.38 -18.65 -3.10
N ASP A 87 -1.57 -18.25 -3.57
CA ASP A 87 -1.73 -17.00 -4.30
C ASP A 87 -1.61 -15.83 -3.32
N VAL A 88 -0.68 -14.91 -3.57
CA VAL A 88 -0.37 -13.77 -2.69
C VAL A 88 -0.63 -12.45 -3.41
N LEU A 89 -1.34 -11.55 -2.73
CA LEU A 89 -1.47 -10.14 -3.12
C LEU A 89 -0.73 -9.28 -2.09
N LEU A 90 0.35 -8.63 -2.51
CA LEU A 90 1.04 -7.62 -1.71
C LEU A 90 0.36 -6.28 -1.91
N ILE A 91 -0.06 -5.62 -0.83
CA ILE A 91 -0.67 -4.29 -0.91
C ILE A 91 0.18 -3.24 -0.18
N ASP A 92 0.22 -2.04 -0.76
CA ASP A 92 0.88 -0.86 -0.21
C ASP A 92 0.02 0.39 -0.44
N ASP A 93 0.24 1.44 0.34
CA ASP A 93 -0.49 2.70 0.22
C ASP A 93 -0.04 3.52 -1.00
N ILE A 94 1.26 3.58 -1.26
CA ILE A 94 1.78 4.45 -2.32
C ILE A 94 3.00 3.85 -3.03
N PHE A 95 2.95 3.85 -4.36
CA PHE A 95 4.10 3.61 -5.22
C PHE A 95 4.72 4.95 -5.60
N ASP A 96 5.79 5.30 -4.92
CA ASP A 96 6.60 6.50 -5.17
C ASP A 96 7.89 6.09 -5.89
N THR A 97 8.97 5.82 -5.18
CA THR A 97 10.20 5.34 -5.82
C THR A 97 10.12 3.87 -6.27
N GLY A 98 9.19 3.11 -5.73
CA GLY A 98 8.97 1.69 -5.99
C GLY A 98 9.93 0.75 -5.26
N LYS A 99 10.94 1.26 -4.56
CA LYS A 99 11.98 0.44 -3.89
C LYS A 99 11.38 -0.52 -2.87
N THR A 100 10.48 -0.02 -2.00
CA THR A 100 9.83 -0.82 -0.95
C THR A 100 9.06 -1.99 -1.55
N LEU A 101 8.18 -1.70 -2.52
CA LEU A 101 7.34 -2.73 -3.15
C LEU A 101 8.18 -3.82 -3.83
N VAL A 102 9.23 -3.42 -4.56
CA VAL A 102 10.14 -4.35 -5.26
C VAL A 102 10.89 -5.22 -4.26
N GLU A 103 11.45 -4.65 -3.19
CA GLU A 103 12.23 -5.39 -2.21
C GLU A 103 11.37 -6.38 -1.43
N VAL A 104 10.19 -5.95 -0.98
CA VAL A 104 9.22 -6.83 -0.31
C VAL A 104 8.77 -7.95 -1.26
N THR A 105 8.47 -7.63 -2.52
CA THR A 105 8.09 -8.64 -3.53
C THR A 105 9.19 -9.69 -3.71
N LYS A 106 10.45 -9.28 -3.81
CA LYS A 106 11.58 -10.20 -3.89
C LYS A 106 11.64 -11.12 -2.67
N ARG A 107 11.51 -10.56 -1.47
CA ARG A 107 11.52 -11.32 -0.22
C ARG A 107 10.37 -12.33 -0.18
N LEU A 108 9.14 -11.94 -0.51
CA LEU A 108 8.00 -12.85 -0.55
C LEU A 108 8.23 -14.01 -1.52
N LYS A 109 8.79 -13.76 -2.70
CA LYS A 109 9.08 -14.81 -3.70
C LYS A 109 10.05 -15.87 -3.18
N THR A 110 10.96 -15.56 -2.25
CA THR A 110 11.86 -16.56 -1.64
C THR A 110 11.15 -17.54 -0.72
N LEU A 111 9.92 -17.25 -0.31
CA LEU A 111 9.13 -18.09 0.60
C LEU A 111 8.26 -19.11 -0.14
N GLY A 112 8.43 -19.27 -1.46
CA GLY A 112 7.78 -20.30 -2.27
C GLY A 112 6.28 -20.12 -2.51
N PRO A 113 5.74 -18.89 -2.67
CA PRO A 113 4.35 -18.71 -3.03
C PRO A 113 4.07 -19.24 -4.43
N LYS A 114 2.84 -19.62 -4.71
CA LYS A 114 2.38 -20.01 -6.05
C LYS A 114 2.38 -18.82 -7.01
N SER A 115 1.95 -17.66 -6.53
CA SER A 115 2.01 -16.41 -7.26
C SER A 115 2.18 -15.22 -6.30
N VAL A 116 2.79 -14.13 -6.78
CA VAL A 116 2.81 -12.84 -6.08
C VAL A 116 2.38 -11.78 -7.07
N LYS A 117 1.26 -11.11 -6.77
CA LYS A 117 0.83 -9.89 -7.43
C LYS A 117 0.85 -8.72 -6.46
N THR A 118 0.90 -7.51 -6.99
CA THR A 118 1.04 -6.27 -6.23
C THR A 118 -0.10 -5.33 -6.52
N ALA A 119 -0.63 -4.66 -5.48
CA ALA A 119 -1.63 -3.63 -5.61
C ALA A 119 -1.25 -2.42 -4.76
N VAL A 120 -1.42 -1.22 -5.32
CA VAL A 120 -1.14 0.02 -4.61
C VAL A 120 -2.35 0.94 -4.68
N PHE A 121 -2.59 1.67 -3.59
CA PHE A 121 -3.67 2.63 -3.59
C PHE A 121 -3.33 3.83 -4.49
N LEU A 122 -2.12 4.40 -4.33
CA LEU A 122 -1.65 5.52 -5.14
C LEU A 122 -0.40 5.16 -5.94
N ASN A 123 -0.33 5.64 -7.19
CA ASN A 123 0.88 5.64 -7.99
C ASN A 123 1.23 7.09 -8.36
N LYS A 124 2.37 7.58 -7.87
CA LYS A 124 2.89 8.90 -8.24
C LYS A 124 3.53 8.86 -9.62
N SER A 125 3.15 9.82 -10.45
CA SER A 125 3.69 9.94 -11.81
C SER A 125 5.12 10.50 -11.79
N GLY A 126 6.02 9.82 -12.52
CA GLY A 126 7.38 10.32 -12.78
C GLY A 126 8.37 10.22 -11.61
N THR A 127 8.06 9.49 -10.53
CA THR A 127 8.94 9.35 -9.36
C THR A 127 9.64 7.99 -9.29
N SER A 128 9.19 7.00 -10.05
CA SER A 128 9.76 5.64 -10.02
C SER A 128 11.26 5.63 -10.28
N GLN A 129 12.00 4.93 -9.44
CA GLN A 129 13.45 4.68 -9.56
C GLN A 129 13.76 3.20 -9.84
N VAL A 130 12.74 2.40 -10.15
CA VAL A 130 12.85 0.97 -10.43
C VAL A 130 12.19 0.65 -11.76
N ASP A 131 12.68 -0.40 -12.43
CA ASP A 131 12.06 -0.95 -13.63
C ASP A 131 11.01 -2.01 -13.23
N ALA A 132 9.97 -1.54 -12.55
CA ALA A 132 8.85 -2.36 -12.13
C ALA A 132 7.59 -1.49 -12.02
N THR A 133 6.44 -2.10 -12.29
CA THR A 133 5.13 -1.49 -12.14
C THR A 133 4.24 -2.39 -11.27
N PRO A 134 3.39 -1.84 -10.40
CA PRO A 134 2.38 -2.62 -9.70
C PRO A 134 1.41 -3.29 -10.66
N ASP A 135 0.94 -4.50 -10.33
CA ASP A 135 -0.07 -5.22 -11.14
C ASP A 135 -1.43 -4.50 -11.12
N TYR A 136 -1.74 -3.87 -9.99
CA TYR A 136 -2.97 -3.08 -9.82
C TYR A 136 -2.64 -1.72 -9.20
N VAL A 137 -3.23 -0.69 -9.76
CA VAL A 137 -3.18 0.69 -9.25
C VAL A 137 -4.60 1.19 -9.11
N VAL A 138 -4.97 1.69 -7.91
CA VAL A 138 -6.31 2.27 -7.73
C VAL A 138 -6.36 3.66 -8.33
N PHE A 139 -5.40 4.53 -7.99
CA PHE A 139 -5.35 5.89 -8.55
C PHE A 139 -3.94 6.29 -8.97
N HIS A 140 -3.85 7.00 -10.11
CA HIS A 140 -2.66 7.73 -10.51
C HIS A 140 -2.77 9.16 -10.03
N ILE A 141 -1.71 9.68 -9.40
CA ILE A 141 -1.65 11.05 -8.89
C ILE A 141 -0.39 11.78 -9.38
N PRO A 142 -0.40 13.12 -9.45
CA PRO A 142 0.80 13.88 -9.72
C PRO A 142 1.82 13.71 -8.58
N ASN A 143 3.08 14.11 -8.84
CA ASN A 143 4.10 14.16 -7.80
C ASN A 143 3.80 15.29 -6.81
N ALA A 144 3.02 14.99 -5.79
CA ALA A 144 2.66 15.89 -4.69
C ALA A 144 2.81 15.16 -3.35
N PHE A 145 3.01 15.92 -2.28
CA PHE A 145 2.97 15.36 -0.94
C PHE A 145 1.51 15.26 -0.47
N VAL A 146 1.07 14.04 -0.22
CA VAL A 146 -0.34 13.74 0.08
C VAL A 146 -0.49 13.07 1.44
N VAL A 147 -1.61 13.33 2.09
CA VAL A 147 -2.00 12.76 3.39
C VAL A 147 -3.45 12.29 3.35
N GLY A 148 -3.83 11.47 4.31
CA GLY A 148 -5.18 10.94 4.47
C GLY A 148 -5.33 9.54 3.89
N TYR A 149 -6.41 8.87 4.27
CA TYR A 149 -6.73 7.49 3.90
C TYR A 149 -5.58 6.52 4.17
N GLY A 150 -4.94 6.66 5.32
CA GLY A 150 -3.78 5.86 5.74
C GLY A 150 -2.43 6.56 5.57
N LEU A 151 -2.30 7.48 4.60
CA LEU A 151 -1.06 8.25 4.38
C LEU A 151 -0.90 9.32 5.46
N ASP A 152 0.36 9.57 5.84
CA ASP A 152 0.68 10.47 6.94
C ASP A 152 1.66 11.59 6.61
N TYR A 153 1.66 12.55 7.52
CA TYR A 153 2.76 13.47 7.76
C TYR A 153 3.08 13.43 9.25
N GLN A 154 4.28 12.94 9.61
CA GLN A 154 4.74 12.81 11.01
C GLN A 154 3.74 12.02 11.89
N ASP A 155 3.26 10.87 11.38
CA ASP A 155 2.25 9.98 11.98
C ASP A 155 0.84 10.58 12.16
N LEU A 156 0.58 11.79 11.64
CA LEU A 156 -0.72 12.45 11.67
C LEU A 156 -1.47 12.30 10.33
N TYR A 157 -2.76 12.57 10.34
CA TYR A 157 -3.66 12.63 9.19
C TYR A 157 -4.08 11.29 8.57
N ARG A 158 -3.58 10.14 9.02
CA ARG A 158 -4.00 8.82 8.50
C ARG A 158 -5.51 8.57 8.61
N ASN A 159 -6.17 9.24 9.55
CA ASN A 159 -7.61 9.10 9.84
C ASN A 159 -8.53 9.89 8.91
N LEU A 160 -8.01 10.76 8.05
CA LEU A 160 -8.83 11.53 7.12
C LEU A 160 -9.50 10.59 6.10
N PRO A 161 -10.82 10.73 5.82
CA PRO A 161 -11.53 9.83 4.90
C PRO A 161 -11.28 10.15 3.42
N PHE A 162 -10.44 11.13 3.12
CA PHE A 162 -10.07 11.60 1.79
C PHE A 162 -8.55 11.67 1.66
N VAL A 163 -8.07 11.86 0.43
CA VAL A 163 -6.66 12.19 0.16
C VAL A 163 -6.55 13.66 -0.20
N ALA A 164 -5.65 14.38 0.47
CA ALA A 164 -5.39 15.80 0.20
C ALA A 164 -3.91 16.08 0.01
N VAL A 165 -3.60 17.09 -0.80
CA VAL A 165 -2.27 17.69 -0.87
C VAL A 165 -2.06 18.53 0.38
N LEU A 166 -0.95 18.28 1.07
CA LEU A 166 -0.53 19.06 2.23
C LEU A 166 0.23 20.31 1.75
N GLU A 167 -0.26 21.46 2.13
CA GLU A 167 0.32 22.77 1.78
C GLU A 167 1.15 23.30 2.95
N GLU A 168 2.12 24.18 2.68
CA GLU A 168 2.99 24.74 3.73
C GLU A 168 2.20 25.46 4.84
N SER A 169 1.09 26.10 4.50
CA SER A 169 0.17 26.72 5.44
C SER A 169 -0.47 25.74 6.43
N ASP A 170 -0.68 24.50 6.00
CA ASP A 170 -1.27 23.45 6.85
C ASP A 170 -0.26 22.98 7.90
N ILE A 171 1.02 22.89 7.50
CA ILE A 171 2.12 22.49 8.39
C ILE A 171 2.35 23.56 9.47
N ALA A 172 2.30 24.84 9.08
CA ALA A 172 2.50 25.96 10.01
C ALA A 172 1.41 26.06 11.10
N ASN A 173 0.18 25.65 10.78
CA ASN A 173 -0.97 25.72 11.69
C ASN A 173 -1.07 24.52 12.66
N HIS A 174 -0.31 23.46 12.42
CA HIS A 174 -0.28 22.26 13.27
C HIS A 174 1.17 21.88 13.58
N PRO A 175 1.89 22.69 14.40
CA PRO A 175 3.23 22.30 14.83
C PRO A 175 3.14 21.00 15.62
N VAL A 176 3.84 19.99 15.13
CA VAL A 176 3.97 18.71 15.81
C VAL A 176 4.90 18.91 17.01
N HIS A 177 4.44 18.59 18.18
CA HIS A 177 5.20 18.63 19.43
C HIS A 177 6.00 17.36 19.65
#